data_7178859c993434165ea5ec966a00d74b
#
_entry.id   7178859c993434165ea5ec966a00d74b
#
_cell.length_a   1.000
_cell.length_b   1.000
_cell.length_c   1.000
_cell.angle_alpha   90.00
_cell.angle_beta   90.00
_cell.angle_gamma   90.00
#
_symmetry.space_group_name_H-M   'P 1'
#
loop_
_entity.id
_entity.type
_entity.pdbx_description
1 polymer ?
#
loop_
_entity_poly.entity_id
_entity_poly.type
_entity_poly.pdbx_seq_one_letter_code
_entity_poly.pdbx_strand_id
1 'polypeptide(L)'
;DIHLLNRIKKLQYKAQIPALALLVLSFLLSFFFATFNMRYPSLILSIISLTWFMYVSACFRMRQKLPIPEPGQVLSPITGKVKSLKRSSDQYQLRIVKSFLDVVEIRCPHESAEWEGNALRVVFGETSLVFRFDTDNLIRFPEQEMQPGNVIGMISGSAVCSLNLSQSLMTALKPGDICDGGQTQII
;
A
#
# COMPACT_ATOMS: atom_id res chain seq x y z
N ASP A 1 -1.47 7.37 -17.04
CA ASP A 1 -0.36 6.79 -16.22
C ASP A 1 0.00 5.35 -16.53
N ILE A 2 0.17 5.07 -17.83
CA ILE A 2 0.59 3.75 -18.32
C ILE A 2 2.00 3.40 -17.78
N HIS A 3 2.88 4.39 -17.67
CA HIS A 3 4.25 4.19 -17.15
C HIS A 3 4.28 3.75 -15.68
N LEU A 4 3.44 4.34 -14.84
CA LEU A 4 3.30 3.97 -13.44
C LEU A 4 2.78 2.54 -13.28
N LEU A 5 1.71 2.21 -14.02
CA LEU A 5 1.13 0.87 -14.02
C LEU A 5 2.16 -0.19 -14.44
N ASN A 6 2.95 0.11 -15.48
CA ASN A 6 4.01 -0.78 -15.95
C ASN A 6 5.12 -0.94 -14.90
N ARG A 7 5.47 0.11 -14.16
CA ARG A 7 6.46 0.05 -13.08
C ARG A 7 5.99 -0.85 -11.94
N ILE A 8 4.75 -0.69 -11.51
CA ILE A 8 4.17 -1.52 -10.43
C ILE A 8 4.04 -2.97 -10.89
N LYS A 9 3.57 -3.22 -12.12
CA LYS A 9 3.54 -4.57 -12.70
C LYS A 9 4.93 -5.19 -12.78
N LYS A 10 5.95 -4.42 -13.15
CA LYS A 10 7.35 -4.89 -13.19
C LYS A 10 7.83 -5.32 -11.81
N LEU A 11 7.50 -4.58 -10.76
CA LEU A 11 7.82 -4.95 -9.37
C LEU A 11 7.07 -6.22 -8.95
N GLN A 12 5.78 -6.35 -9.29
CA GLN A 12 4.99 -7.55 -9.06
C GLN A 12 5.60 -8.77 -9.75
N TYR A 13 5.93 -8.66 -11.06
CA TYR A 13 6.59 -9.75 -11.80
C TYR A 13 7.93 -10.13 -11.18
N LYS A 14 8.75 -9.16 -10.78
CA LYS A 14 10.01 -9.44 -10.09
C LYS A 14 9.82 -10.23 -8.79
N ALA A 15 8.78 -9.93 -8.03
CA ALA A 15 8.42 -10.67 -6.82
C ALA A 15 7.83 -12.07 -7.11
N GLN A 16 7.26 -12.29 -8.30
CA GLN A 16 6.70 -13.58 -8.74
C GLN A 16 7.73 -14.51 -9.38
N ILE A 17 8.89 -14.00 -9.82
CA ILE A 17 9.95 -14.82 -10.46
C ILE A 17 10.34 -16.05 -9.62
N PRO A 18 10.57 -15.96 -8.29
CA PRO A 18 10.93 -17.14 -7.49
C PRO A 18 9.84 -18.21 -7.51
N ALA A 19 8.56 -17.82 -7.48
CA ALA A 19 7.45 -18.76 -7.56
C ALA A 19 7.42 -19.49 -8.91
N LEU A 20 7.61 -18.76 -10.01
CA LEU A 20 7.67 -19.35 -11.34
C LEU A 20 8.87 -20.30 -11.49
N ALA A 21 10.04 -19.92 -10.96
CA ALA A 21 11.23 -20.78 -10.96
C ALA A 21 10.99 -22.11 -10.19
N LEU A 22 10.35 -22.03 -9.03
CA LEU A 22 9.96 -23.21 -8.24
C LEU A 22 8.94 -24.08 -8.98
N LEU A 23 8.00 -23.48 -9.70
CA LEU A 23 7.02 -24.22 -10.52
C LEU A 23 7.72 -25.01 -11.65
N VAL A 24 8.62 -24.35 -12.37
CA VAL A 24 9.39 -24.99 -13.44
C VAL A 24 10.26 -26.11 -12.87
N LEU A 25 10.94 -25.90 -11.75
CA LEU A 25 11.74 -26.92 -11.07
C LEU A 25 10.89 -28.11 -10.66
N SER A 26 9.71 -27.88 -10.10
CA SER A 26 8.74 -28.93 -9.74
C SER A 26 8.33 -29.77 -10.94
N PHE A 27 8.05 -29.10 -12.06
CA PHE A 27 7.70 -29.79 -13.32
C PHE A 27 8.85 -30.63 -13.85
N LEU A 28 10.08 -30.10 -13.86
CA LEU A 28 11.28 -30.85 -14.27
C LEU A 28 11.52 -32.08 -13.37
N LEU A 29 11.41 -31.91 -12.06
CA LEU A 29 11.54 -33.04 -11.12
C LEU A 29 10.47 -34.11 -11.38
N SER A 30 9.25 -33.74 -11.67
CA SER A 30 8.17 -34.67 -11.99
C SER A 30 8.40 -35.41 -13.30
N PHE A 31 9.00 -34.73 -14.29
CA PHE A 31 9.25 -35.31 -15.62
C PHE A 31 10.46 -36.24 -15.63
N PHE A 32 11.59 -35.80 -15.03
CA PHE A 32 12.86 -36.57 -15.06
C PHE A 32 12.85 -37.74 -14.04
N PHE A 33 12.17 -37.58 -12.93
CA PHE A 33 12.08 -38.60 -11.89
C PHE A 33 10.67 -39.17 -11.79
N ALA A 34 10.20 -39.81 -12.88
CA ALA A 34 8.89 -40.44 -12.92
C ALA A 34 8.69 -41.60 -11.94
N THR A 35 9.69 -41.89 -11.08
CA THR A 35 9.62 -42.83 -9.98
C THR A 35 8.65 -42.35 -8.90
N PHE A 36 7.92 -43.30 -8.29
CA PHE A 36 6.87 -43.00 -7.31
C PHE A 36 7.35 -42.12 -6.13
N ASN A 37 8.63 -42.24 -5.76
CA ASN A 37 9.21 -41.48 -4.64
C ASN A 37 9.37 -39.96 -4.89
N MET A 38 9.40 -39.51 -6.15
CA MET A 38 9.57 -38.10 -6.48
C MET A 38 8.24 -37.37 -6.82
N ARG A 39 7.12 -38.11 -6.95
CA ARG A 39 5.81 -37.50 -7.24
C ARG A 39 5.29 -36.65 -6.09
N TYR A 40 5.45 -37.11 -4.84
CA TYR A 40 5.00 -36.35 -3.65
C TYR A 40 5.82 -35.07 -3.43
N PRO A 41 7.17 -35.09 -3.44
CA PRO A 41 7.97 -33.87 -3.34
C PRO A 41 7.63 -32.85 -4.44
N SER A 42 7.46 -33.27 -5.68
CA SER A 42 7.11 -32.35 -6.78
C SER A 42 5.71 -31.73 -6.60
N LEU A 43 4.73 -32.50 -6.11
CA LEU A 43 3.40 -32.00 -5.79
C LEU A 43 3.43 -30.94 -4.69
N ILE A 44 4.17 -31.20 -3.61
CA ILE A 44 4.33 -30.26 -2.49
C ILE A 44 4.99 -28.96 -2.98
N LEU A 45 6.02 -29.08 -3.79
CA LEU A 45 6.72 -27.93 -4.37
C LEU A 45 5.82 -27.10 -5.29
N SER A 46 4.94 -27.75 -6.08
CA SER A 46 3.93 -27.09 -6.91
C SER A 46 2.92 -26.31 -6.08
N ILE A 47 2.43 -26.92 -4.98
CA ILE A 47 1.49 -26.26 -4.07
C ILE A 47 2.12 -25.03 -3.42
N ILE A 48 3.36 -25.14 -2.94
CA ILE A 48 4.10 -24.01 -2.35
C ILE A 48 4.27 -22.88 -3.37
N SER A 49 4.68 -23.22 -4.60
CA SER A 49 4.86 -22.27 -5.69
C SER A 49 3.56 -21.54 -6.02
N LEU A 50 2.46 -22.28 -6.18
CA LEU A 50 1.15 -21.70 -6.49
C LEU A 50 0.65 -20.80 -5.36
N THR A 51 0.81 -21.22 -4.12
CA THR A 51 0.44 -20.44 -2.94
C THR A 51 1.23 -19.13 -2.88
N TRP A 52 2.54 -19.19 -3.13
CA TRP A 52 3.40 -18.01 -3.20
C TRP A 52 2.97 -17.06 -4.32
N PHE A 53 2.69 -17.58 -5.51
CA PHE A 53 2.23 -16.78 -6.64
C PHE A 53 0.90 -16.06 -6.33
N MET A 54 -0.06 -16.77 -5.74
CA MET A 54 -1.35 -16.21 -5.33
C MET A 54 -1.18 -15.15 -4.23
N TYR A 55 -0.31 -15.42 -3.25
CA TYR A 55 0.01 -14.46 -2.19
C TYR A 55 0.57 -13.16 -2.75
N VAL A 56 1.60 -13.24 -3.62
CA VAL A 56 2.18 -12.05 -4.25
C VAL A 56 1.14 -11.30 -5.08
N SER A 57 0.32 -12.01 -5.84
CA SER A 57 -0.77 -11.38 -6.63
C SER A 57 -1.76 -10.63 -5.75
N ALA A 58 -2.12 -11.20 -4.60
CA ALA A 58 -3.01 -10.55 -3.63
C ALA A 58 -2.38 -9.31 -2.98
N CYS A 59 -1.05 -9.34 -2.72
CA CYS A 59 -0.32 -8.21 -2.13
C CYS A 59 -0.17 -7.00 -3.06
N PHE A 60 -0.30 -7.17 -4.39
CA PHE A 60 -0.14 -6.11 -5.39
C PHE A 60 -1.47 -5.64 -5.98
N ARG A 61 -2.53 -5.60 -5.16
CA ARG A 61 -3.82 -5.06 -5.61
C ARG A 61 -3.77 -3.56 -5.78
N MET A 62 -4.38 -3.08 -6.89
CA MET A 62 -4.51 -1.66 -7.21
C MET A 62 -5.96 -1.32 -7.55
N ARG A 63 -6.35 -0.08 -7.33
CA ARG A 63 -7.62 0.49 -7.83
C ARG A 63 -7.39 1.22 -9.14
N GLN A 64 -8.22 0.92 -10.14
CA GLN A 64 -8.04 1.47 -11.49
C GLN A 64 -8.56 2.90 -11.67
N LYS A 65 -9.61 3.30 -10.94
CA LYS A 65 -10.20 4.65 -11.04
C LYS A 65 -10.72 5.11 -9.68
N LEU A 66 -10.47 6.37 -9.37
CA LEU A 66 -11.07 7.07 -8.24
C LEU A 66 -11.86 8.27 -8.75
N PRO A 67 -12.93 8.68 -8.06
CA PRO A 67 -13.56 9.97 -8.31
C PRO A 67 -12.54 11.09 -8.10
N ILE A 68 -12.70 12.18 -8.81
CA ILE A 68 -11.88 13.38 -8.65
C ILE A 68 -12.20 13.96 -7.27
N PRO A 69 -11.19 14.15 -6.40
CA PRO A 69 -11.43 14.73 -5.09
C PRO A 69 -11.88 16.19 -5.19
N GLU A 70 -12.69 16.62 -4.24
CA GLU A 70 -13.07 18.02 -4.13
C GLU A 70 -11.89 18.87 -3.66
N PRO A 71 -11.74 20.10 -4.19
CA PRO A 71 -10.65 20.99 -3.77
C PRO A 71 -10.78 21.36 -2.29
N GLY A 72 -9.64 21.51 -1.62
CA GLY A 72 -9.58 21.96 -0.22
C GLY A 72 -9.84 20.87 0.82
N GLN A 73 -9.84 19.59 0.45
CA GLN A 73 -9.93 18.45 1.37
C GLN A 73 -8.57 17.78 1.55
N VAL A 74 -8.28 17.31 2.76
CA VAL A 74 -7.15 16.44 3.03
C VAL A 74 -7.63 14.99 3.05
N LEU A 75 -7.17 14.19 2.12
CA LEU A 75 -7.57 12.80 1.92
C LEU A 75 -6.64 11.83 2.62
N SER A 76 -7.12 10.62 2.88
CA SER A 76 -6.24 9.54 3.34
C SER A 76 -5.23 9.16 2.26
N PRO A 77 -3.91 9.12 2.57
CA PRO A 77 -2.92 8.71 1.58
C PRO A 77 -2.93 7.20 1.31
N ILE A 78 -3.42 6.38 2.25
CA ILE A 78 -3.44 4.92 2.13
C ILE A 78 -4.83 4.35 2.41
N THR A 79 -5.09 3.16 1.85
CA THR A 79 -6.24 2.34 2.23
C THR A 79 -5.87 1.52 3.46
N GLY A 80 -6.78 1.48 4.43
CA GLY A 80 -6.58 0.74 5.66
C GLY A 80 -7.69 0.98 6.67
N LYS A 81 -7.51 0.49 7.88
CA LYS A 81 -8.47 0.63 8.99
C LYS A 81 -7.93 1.57 10.05
N VAL A 82 -8.76 2.49 10.52
CA VAL A 82 -8.43 3.34 11.68
C VAL A 82 -8.29 2.46 12.91
N LYS A 83 -7.08 2.34 13.44
CA LYS A 83 -6.80 1.53 14.63
C LYS A 83 -7.08 2.30 15.91
N SER A 84 -6.66 3.55 15.94
CA SER A 84 -6.81 4.39 17.13
C SER A 84 -6.80 5.87 16.78
N LEU A 85 -7.54 6.62 17.55
CA LEU A 85 -7.49 8.07 17.66
C LEU A 85 -7.14 8.40 19.11
N LYS A 86 -5.86 8.68 19.38
CA LYS A 86 -5.41 9.00 20.74
C LYS A 86 -5.31 10.51 20.91
N ARG A 87 -5.89 11.01 21.99
CA ARG A 87 -5.74 12.41 22.40
C ARG A 87 -4.51 12.54 23.29
N SER A 88 -3.61 13.44 22.96
CA SER A 88 -2.58 13.98 23.83
C SER A 88 -2.96 15.40 24.23
N SER A 89 -2.23 16.03 25.15
CA SER A 89 -2.59 17.36 25.72
C SER A 89 -3.03 18.38 24.68
N ASP A 90 -2.33 18.47 23.53
CA ASP A 90 -2.58 19.48 22.49
C ASP A 90 -2.75 18.93 21.06
N GLN A 91 -2.74 17.61 20.92
CA GLN A 91 -2.79 16.96 19.60
C GLN A 91 -3.60 15.66 19.62
N TYR A 92 -4.19 15.33 18.48
CA TYR A 92 -4.74 14.00 18.23
C TYR A 92 -3.79 13.21 17.35
N GLN A 93 -3.50 11.98 17.72
CA GLN A 93 -2.78 11.05 16.88
C GLN A 93 -3.75 10.05 16.25
N LEU A 94 -3.95 10.19 14.95
CA LEU A 94 -4.68 9.23 14.11
C LEU A 94 -3.71 8.15 13.63
N ARG A 95 -4.08 6.88 13.77
CA ARG A 95 -3.31 5.73 13.27
C ARG A 95 -4.18 4.89 12.34
N ILE A 96 -3.76 4.80 11.08
CA ILE A 96 -4.39 3.97 10.04
C ILE A 96 -3.47 2.77 9.81
N VAL A 97 -4.02 1.56 9.91
CA VAL A 97 -3.28 0.31 9.67
C VAL A 97 -3.70 -0.28 8.33
N LYS A 98 -2.74 -0.38 7.44
CA LYS A 98 -2.86 -1.06 6.16
C LYS A 98 -2.57 -2.55 6.36
N SER A 99 -3.47 -3.42 5.91
CA SER A 99 -3.25 -4.86 5.81
C SER A 99 -2.45 -5.19 4.53
N PHE A 100 -1.82 -6.36 4.51
CA PHE A 100 -1.15 -6.86 3.30
C PHE A 100 -2.13 -7.15 2.13
N LEU A 101 -3.43 -7.32 2.43
CA LEU A 101 -4.49 -7.50 1.42
C LEU A 101 -5.08 -6.18 0.92
N ASP A 102 -4.78 -5.05 1.55
CA ASP A 102 -5.23 -3.75 1.08
C ASP A 102 -4.42 -3.31 -0.15
N VAL A 103 -4.98 -2.38 -0.94
CA VAL A 103 -4.32 -1.87 -2.14
C VAL A 103 -2.95 -1.28 -1.81
N VAL A 104 -1.99 -1.47 -2.72
CA VAL A 104 -0.58 -1.09 -2.48
C VAL A 104 -0.30 0.39 -2.66
N GLU A 105 -1.16 1.11 -3.36
CA GLU A 105 -0.93 2.50 -3.77
C GLU A 105 -0.97 3.47 -2.60
N ILE A 106 -0.06 4.45 -2.64
CA ILE A 106 -0.11 5.67 -1.83
C ILE A 106 -0.60 6.77 -2.76
N ARG A 107 -1.63 7.47 -2.34
CA ARG A 107 -2.21 8.57 -3.11
C ARG A 107 -1.91 9.90 -2.46
N CYS A 108 -1.75 10.91 -3.32
CA CYS A 108 -1.54 12.27 -2.88
C CYS A 108 -2.75 12.77 -2.09
N PRO A 109 -2.59 13.19 -0.83
CA PRO A 109 -3.70 13.59 0.03
C PRO A 109 -4.16 15.02 -0.22
N HIS A 110 -3.28 15.89 -0.77
CA HIS A 110 -3.54 17.31 -0.99
C HIS A 110 -2.52 17.88 -1.99
N GLU A 111 -2.86 18.97 -2.68
CA GLU A 111 -1.99 19.61 -3.67
C GLU A 111 -0.66 20.14 -3.11
N SER A 112 -0.63 20.51 -1.82
CA SER A 112 0.57 20.97 -1.12
C SER A 112 1.41 19.84 -0.53
N ALA A 113 1.15 18.59 -0.92
CA ALA A 113 1.86 17.43 -0.37
C ALA A 113 3.30 17.35 -0.90
N GLU A 114 4.25 17.09 0.00
CA GLU A 114 5.66 16.90 -0.32
C GLU A 114 6.25 15.72 0.46
N TRP A 115 7.18 14.97 -0.17
CA TRP A 115 7.88 13.89 0.49
C TRP A 115 9.03 14.38 1.37
N GLU A 116 9.00 14.07 2.66
CA GLU A 116 10.11 14.25 3.61
C GLU A 116 10.59 12.87 4.12
N GLY A 117 11.59 12.28 3.49
CA GLY A 117 12.03 10.92 3.86
C GLY A 117 10.88 9.92 3.75
N ASN A 118 10.55 9.19 4.82
CA ASN A 118 9.44 8.25 4.89
C ASN A 118 8.13 8.90 5.37
N ALA A 119 8.03 10.20 5.31
CA ALA A 119 6.85 10.96 5.66
C ALA A 119 6.36 11.79 4.46
N LEU A 120 5.07 12.11 4.48
CA LEU A 120 4.44 13.00 3.53
C LEU A 120 3.94 14.21 4.31
N ARG A 121 4.50 15.37 4.02
CA ARG A 121 4.11 16.64 4.61
C ARG A 121 3.05 17.30 3.75
N VAL A 122 2.02 17.84 4.38
CA VAL A 122 0.92 18.58 3.75
C VAL A 122 0.79 19.91 4.49
N VAL A 123 0.77 21.02 3.76
CA VAL A 123 0.44 22.32 4.31
C VAL A 123 -1.04 22.59 4.09
N PHE A 124 -1.79 22.71 5.19
CA PHE A 124 -3.23 22.94 5.16
C PHE A 124 -3.55 24.22 5.98
N GLY A 125 -3.85 25.30 5.28
CA GLY A 125 -3.94 26.63 5.90
C GLY A 125 -2.62 27.02 6.58
N GLU A 126 -2.69 27.38 7.86
CA GLU A 126 -1.51 27.71 8.68
C GLU A 126 -0.88 26.47 9.36
N THR A 127 -1.47 25.29 9.18
CA THR A 127 -1.05 24.06 9.88
C THR A 127 -0.31 23.13 8.94
N SER A 128 0.76 22.53 9.43
CA SER A 128 1.49 21.46 8.73
C SER A 128 1.09 20.10 9.29
N LEU A 129 0.61 19.25 8.41
CA LEU A 129 0.24 17.87 8.69
C LEU A 129 1.35 16.93 8.20
N VAL A 130 1.72 15.93 9.00
CA VAL A 130 2.76 14.98 8.63
C VAL A 130 2.23 13.56 8.75
N PHE A 131 2.07 12.91 7.60
CA PHE A 131 1.77 11.48 7.50
C PHE A 131 3.06 10.69 7.55
N ARG A 132 3.29 9.93 8.61
CA ARG A 132 4.48 9.08 8.77
C ARG A 132 4.12 7.65 8.46
N PHE A 133 4.89 7.01 7.59
CA PHE A 133 4.73 5.61 7.21
C PHE A 133 5.77 4.76 7.94
N ASP A 134 5.28 3.88 8.81
CA ASP A 134 6.10 2.91 9.53
C ASP A 134 6.09 1.61 8.72
N THR A 135 7.07 1.48 7.83
CA THR A 135 7.26 0.34 6.95
C THR A 135 8.62 0.41 6.25
N ASP A 136 9.24 -0.76 6.02
CA ASP A 136 10.48 -0.90 5.25
C ASP A 136 10.22 -1.04 3.74
N ASN A 137 8.97 -1.24 3.34
CA ASN A 137 8.58 -1.56 1.96
C ASN A 137 7.95 -0.36 1.22
N LEU A 138 8.36 0.86 1.58
CA LEU A 138 7.91 2.08 0.92
C LEU A 138 8.70 2.35 -0.36
N ILE A 139 8.01 2.47 -1.47
CA ILE A 139 8.57 2.90 -2.76
C ILE A 139 7.88 4.19 -3.17
N ARG A 140 8.67 5.26 -3.36
CA ARG A 140 8.19 6.57 -3.79
C ARG A 140 8.32 6.74 -5.30
N PHE A 141 7.43 7.55 -5.87
CA PHE A 141 7.45 7.91 -7.29
C PHE A 141 7.64 9.44 -7.40
N PRO A 142 8.88 9.93 -7.24
CA PRO A 142 9.18 11.37 -7.20
C PRO A 142 8.89 12.09 -8.52
N GLU A 143 8.79 11.34 -9.62
CA GLU A 143 8.44 11.83 -10.95
C GLU A 143 6.95 12.13 -11.14
N GLN A 144 6.11 11.73 -10.19
CA GLN A 144 4.66 11.95 -10.28
C GLN A 144 4.28 13.33 -9.75
N GLU A 145 3.32 13.96 -10.43
CA GLU A 145 2.74 15.23 -9.98
C GLU A 145 1.98 15.05 -8.67
N MET A 146 2.20 15.96 -7.73
CA MET A 146 1.52 16.01 -6.43
C MET A 146 0.11 16.61 -6.57
N GLN A 147 -0.74 15.94 -7.34
CA GLN A 147 -2.16 16.29 -7.45
C GLN A 147 -2.99 15.37 -6.57
N PRO A 148 -4.02 15.88 -5.87
CA PRO A 148 -4.89 15.07 -5.00
C PRO A 148 -5.44 13.85 -5.73
N GLY A 149 -5.31 12.67 -5.11
CA GLY A 149 -5.74 11.40 -5.68
C GLY A 149 -4.74 10.72 -6.61
N ASN A 150 -3.69 11.40 -7.10
CA ASN A 150 -2.64 10.77 -7.90
C ASN A 150 -1.85 9.75 -7.09
N VAL A 151 -1.39 8.69 -7.76
CA VAL A 151 -0.53 7.68 -7.12
C VAL A 151 0.90 8.20 -7.08
N ILE A 152 1.40 8.47 -5.88
CA ILE A 152 2.73 9.06 -5.61
C ILE A 152 3.72 8.07 -5.01
N GLY A 153 3.27 6.86 -4.70
CA GLY A 153 4.10 5.80 -4.15
C GLY A 153 3.33 4.51 -3.99
N MET A 154 4.01 3.51 -3.41
CA MET A 154 3.40 2.24 -3.05
C MET A 154 4.02 1.65 -1.79
N ILE A 155 3.23 0.84 -1.08
CA ILE A 155 3.66 0.02 0.06
C ILE A 155 3.23 -1.41 -0.22
N SER A 156 4.20 -2.31 -0.37
CA SER A 156 3.92 -3.75 -0.45
C SER A 156 3.88 -4.33 0.96
N GLY A 157 2.78 -5.03 1.29
CA GLY A 157 2.59 -5.62 2.61
C GLY A 157 1.84 -4.72 3.59
N SER A 158 2.00 -4.98 4.89
CA SER A 158 1.37 -4.22 5.97
C SER A 158 2.17 -2.96 6.31
N ALA A 159 1.47 -1.92 6.76
CA ALA A 159 2.08 -0.68 7.21
C ALA A 159 1.19 0.04 8.22
N VAL A 160 1.80 0.95 8.96
CA VAL A 160 1.07 1.88 9.83
C VAL A 160 1.33 3.30 9.34
N CYS A 161 0.26 4.03 9.04
CA CYS A 161 0.32 5.46 8.79
C CYS A 161 -0.14 6.21 10.03
N SER A 162 0.70 7.07 10.57
CA SER A 162 0.38 7.92 11.71
C SER A 162 0.34 9.39 11.30
N LEU A 163 -0.71 10.09 11.73
CA LEU A 163 -0.92 11.51 11.50
C LEU A 163 -1.15 12.21 12.83
N ASN A 164 -0.42 13.27 13.10
CA ASN A 164 -0.66 14.15 14.24
C ASN A 164 -1.49 15.35 13.78
N LEU A 165 -2.65 15.53 14.40
CA LEU A 165 -3.61 16.60 14.15
C LEU A 165 -3.56 17.60 15.31
N SER A 166 -3.57 18.89 15.04
CA SER A 166 -3.80 19.90 16.07
C SER A 166 -5.23 19.85 16.57
N GLN A 167 -5.50 20.32 17.79
CA GLN A 167 -6.85 20.34 18.35
C GLN A 167 -7.84 21.17 17.53
N SER A 168 -7.37 22.13 16.75
CA SER A 168 -8.19 22.96 15.86
C SER A 168 -8.71 22.21 14.64
N LEU A 169 -8.08 21.07 14.29
CA LEU A 169 -8.43 20.25 13.14
C LEU A 169 -9.18 19.00 13.62
N MET A 170 -10.48 18.97 13.43
CA MET A 170 -11.31 17.81 13.78
C MET A 170 -11.37 16.82 12.62
N THR A 171 -11.19 15.56 12.90
CA THR A 171 -11.49 14.47 11.97
C THR A 171 -12.85 13.85 12.31
N ALA A 172 -13.60 13.49 11.28
CA ALA A 172 -14.85 12.72 11.43
C ALA A 172 -14.60 11.22 11.66
N LEU A 173 -13.36 10.75 11.45
CA LEU A 173 -12.98 9.35 11.53
C LEU A 173 -12.98 8.82 12.96
N LYS A 174 -13.48 7.60 13.13
CA LYS A 174 -13.53 6.88 14.40
C LYS A 174 -12.69 5.60 14.34
N PRO A 175 -12.20 5.11 15.49
CA PRO A 175 -11.58 3.78 15.54
C PRO A 175 -12.52 2.71 14.99
N GLY A 176 -12.03 1.92 14.05
CA GLY A 176 -12.81 0.90 13.34
C GLY A 176 -13.25 1.29 11.93
N ASP A 177 -13.26 2.57 11.58
CA ASP A 177 -13.61 3.03 10.23
C ASP A 177 -12.59 2.55 9.19
N ILE A 178 -13.07 2.33 7.97
CA ILE A 178 -12.24 1.97 6.82
C ILE A 178 -11.92 3.26 6.07
N CYS A 179 -10.63 3.52 5.88
CA CYS A 179 -10.13 4.59 5.03
C CYS A 179 -9.80 4.05 3.66
N ASP A 180 -10.28 4.73 2.63
CA ASP A 180 -9.94 4.48 1.24
C ASP A 180 -8.96 5.54 0.77
N GLY A 181 -7.75 5.11 0.38
CA GLY A 181 -6.69 6.02 -0.09
C GLY A 181 -7.15 6.88 -1.27
N GLY A 182 -6.97 8.19 -1.16
CA GLY A 182 -7.40 9.17 -2.15
C GLY A 182 -8.92 9.42 -2.23
N GLN A 183 -9.72 8.89 -1.29
CA GLN A 183 -11.18 9.08 -1.25
C GLN A 183 -11.68 9.50 0.12
N THR A 184 -11.20 8.86 1.18
CA THR A 184 -11.68 9.17 2.53
C THR A 184 -11.11 10.49 2.99
N GLN A 185 -11.98 11.45 3.25
CA GLN A 185 -11.62 12.74 3.84
C GLN A 185 -11.18 12.53 5.28
N ILE A 186 -10.03 13.10 5.64
CA ILE A 186 -9.52 13.13 7.01
C ILE A 186 -9.91 14.44 7.70
N ILE A 187 -9.84 15.54 6.95
CA ILE A 187 -10.17 16.90 7.40
C ILE A 187 -10.96 17.60 6.32
#